data_49afbacbc95d6283f0906a501ab7ef99
#
_entry.id   49afbacbc95d6283f0906a501ab7ef99
#
_cell.length_a   1.000
_cell.length_b   1.000
_cell.length_c   1.000
_cell.angle_alpha   90.00
_cell.angle_beta   90.00
_cell.angle_gamma   90.00
#
_symmetry.space_group_name_H-M   'P 1'
#
loop_
_entity.id
_entity.type
_entity.pdbx_description
1 polymer ?
#
loop_
_entity_poly.entity_id
_entity_poly.type
_entity_poly.pdbx_seq_one_letter_code
_entity_poly.pdbx_strand_id
1 'polypeptide(L)'
;MFELKKTEGKARRGEFTCAHGTVQTPVFMNVGTQGAIKGALSAEDLKAIGCQVELSNTYHLHLRPGDKVVREMGGLHKFMTWDGPMLTDSGGFQVFSLSGLRKIKEEGVYFSSHIDGRKIFMGPEESMQIQSNLGSDICMAFDECIENPAPRKYVLDSVARTTRWLERCKAENARLNALPDTVTPTQQLWGINQGGTYADIRIDHMKRIADMDLPGYAIGGLAVGETAEEMYDIIEAVEPHMPVNKTRYLMGVGTPSNIIEAVARGVDFFDCVMPARNARHARLFTWEGAINLKNAKYMLDESPIDPQCDCPVCRRYSRAYIRHLFVAEEMLAMRLAVMHNLYFYNKLTERIRNALDEGTFQQFRNEYSVKLGKRI
;
A
#
# COMPACT_ATOMS: atom_id res chain seq x y z
N MET A 1 -10.11 -11.89 -9.32
CA MET A 1 -9.27 -12.95 -9.99
C MET A 1 -8.13 -12.26 -10.72
N PHE A 2 -6.90 -12.83 -10.66
CA PHE A 2 -5.74 -12.26 -11.36
C PHE A 2 -5.49 -12.99 -12.69
N GLU A 3 -5.21 -12.24 -13.74
CA GLU A 3 -4.85 -12.76 -15.06
C GLU A 3 -3.51 -12.15 -15.49
N LEU A 4 -2.49 -13.00 -15.66
CA LEU A 4 -1.19 -12.59 -16.18
C LEU A 4 -1.28 -12.46 -17.73
N LYS A 5 -0.99 -11.28 -18.26
CA LYS A 5 -1.10 -10.98 -19.70
C LYS A 5 0.25 -11.10 -20.41
N LYS A 6 1.32 -10.56 -19.78
CA LYS A 6 2.66 -10.51 -20.39
C LYS A 6 3.76 -10.49 -19.33
N THR A 7 4.94 -10.93 -19.69
CA THR A 7 6.14 -10.85 -18.86
C THR A 7 7.32 -10.31 -19.66
N GLU A 8 8.21 -9.56 -19.00
CA GLU A 8 9.52 -9.20 -19.50
C GLU A 8 10.55 -9.49 -18.40
N GLY A 9 11.32 -10.58 -18.57
CA GLY A 9 12.06 -11.18 -17.46
C GLY A 9 11.11 -11.66 -16.36
N LYS A 10 11.31 -11.19 -15.12
CA LYS A 10 10.39 -11.45 -13.99
C LYS A 10 9.27 -10.40 -13.89
N ALA A 11 9.40 -9.26 -14.55
CA ALA A 11 8.39 -8.21 -14.51
C ALA A 11 7.08 -8.70 -15.16
N ARG A 12 5.95 -8.36 -14.54
CA ARG A 12 4.63 -8.90 -14.85
C ARG A 12 3.66 -7.80 -15.24
N ARG A 13 2.97 -7.98 -16.36
CA ARG A 13 1.82 -7.19 -16.80
C ARG A 13 0.57 -8.05 -16.64
N GLY A 14 -0.39 -7.60 -15.84
CA GLY A 14 -1.61 -8.37 -15.59
C GLY A 14 -2.83 -7.51 -15.32
N GLU A 15 -3.94 -8.20 -15.04
CA GLU A 15 -5.21 -7.62 -14.64
C GLU A 15 -5.73 -8.34 -13.39
N PHE A 16 -6.24 -7.57 -12.45
CA PHE A 16 -6.90 -8.10 -11.25
C PHE A 16 -8.35 -7.60 -11.22
N THR A 17 -9.30 -8.51 -11.10
CA THR A 17 -10.74 -8.20 -11.04
C THR A 17 -11.33 -8.49 -9.67
N CYS A 18 -12.08 -7.53 -9.13
CA CYS A 18 -12.85 -7.62 -7.89
C CYS A 18 -14.28 -7.09 -8.12
N ALA A 19 -15.07 -6.94 -7.05
CA ALA A 19 -16.48 -6.50 -7.15
C ALA A 19 -16.62 -5.10 -7.76
N HIS A 20 -15.71 -4.17 -7.43
CA HIS A 20 -15.79 -2.78 -7.86
C HIS A 20 -14.92 -2.43 -9.09
N GLY A 21 -14.46 -3.45 -9.83
CA GLY A 21 -13.80 -3.21 -11.11
C GLY A 21 -12.53 -4.02 -11.36
N THR A 22 -11.85 -3.66 -12.45
CA THR A 22 -10.61 -4.30 -12.89
C THR A 22 -9.42 -3.35 -12.74
N VAL A 23 -8.37 -3.84 -12.11
CA VAL A 23 -7.11 -3.13 -11.84
C VAL A 23 -6.06 -3.58 -12.84
N GLN A 24 -5.42 -2.63 -13.51
CA GLN A 24 -4.27 -2.87 -14.37
C GLN A 24 -2.99 -2.91 -13.54
N THR A 25 -2.22 -3.99 -13.63
CA THR A 25 -0.97 -4.16 -12.86
C THR A 25 0.28 -4.05 -13.73
N PRO A 26 1.41 -3.57 -13.20
CA PRO A 26 1.65 -3.09 -11.84
C PRO A 26 0.85 -1.85 -11.46
N VAL A 27 0.53 -1.70 -10.16
CA VAL A 27 -0.31 -0.61 -9.64
C VAL A 27 0.20 -0.07 -8.31
N PHE A 28 0.05 1.24 -8.11
CA PHE A 28 0.24 1.88 -6.82
C PHE A 28 -1.12 2.20 -6.19
N MET A 29 -1.34 1.74 -4.96
CA MET A 29 -2.54 2.02 -4.17
C MET A 29 -2.38 3.31 -3.39
N ASN A 30 -3.30 4.24 -3.56
CA ASN A 30 -3.26 5.51 -2.84
C ASN A 30 -3.83 5.34 -1.42
N VAL A 31 -3.04 5.72 -0.40
CA VAL A 31 -3.38 5.45 1.00
C VAL A 31 -4.27 6.52 1.59
N GLY A 32 -5.55 6.19 1.81
CA GLY A 32 -6.54 6.99 2.47
C GLY A 32 -6.81 6.54 3.90
N THR A 33 -5.96 6.89 4.82
CA THR A 33 -5.88 6.36 6.20
C THR A 33 -7.22 6.27 6.93
N GLN A 34 -8.13 7.23 6.74
CA GLN A 34 -9.43 7.32 7.44
C GLN A 34 -10.55 7.71 6.47
N GLY A 35 -10.63 7.04 5.32
CA GLY A 35 -11.61 7.35 4.28
C GLY A 35 -11.31 8.66 3.52
N ALA A 36 -10.09 9.15 3.59
CA ALA A 36 -9.59 10.30 2.84
C ALA A 36 -8.06 10.31 2.82
N ILE A 37 -7.47 10.88 1.78
CA ILE A 37 -6.02 11.07 1.73
C ILE A 37 -5.60 12.24 2.63
N LYS A 38 -4.63 12.02 3.50
CA LYS A 38 -4.03 13.11 4.28
C LYS A 38 -3.39 14.14 3.36
N GLY A 39 -3.91 15.35 3.38
CA GLY A 39 -3.61 16.42 2.43
C GLY A 39 -4.85 16.90 1.66
N ALA A 40 -6.03 16.54 2.20
CA ALA A 40 -7.35 17.01 1.74
C ALA A 40 -7.69 16.59 0.30
N LEU A 41 -7.44 15.32 -0.08
CA LEU A 41 -7.96 14.75 -1.31
C LEU A 41 -9.18 13.86 -1.03
N SER A 42 -10.23 14.09 -1.80
CA SER A 42 -11.47 13.32 -1.82
C SER A 42 -11.39 12.16 -2.80
N ALA A 43 -12.45 11.33 -2.84
CA ALA A 43 -12.63 10.30 -3.85
C ALA A 43 -12.65 10.88 -5.29
N GLU A 44 -13.27 12.05 -5.47
CA GLU A 44 -13.27 12.73 -6.79
C GLU A 44 -11.86 13.16 -7.22
N ASP A 45 -11.04 13.65 -6.27
CA ASP A 45 -9.64 13.96 -6.56
C ASP A 45 -8.84 12.69 -6.94
N LEU A 46 -9.12 11.57 -6.27
CA LEU A 46 -8.48 10.29 -6.59
C LEU A 46 -8.83 9.82 -8.01
N LYS A 47 -10.09 9.94 -8.44
CA LYS A 47 -10.49 9.67 -9.82
C LYS A 47 -9.77 10.58 -10.81
N ALA A 48 -9.71 11.88 -10.52
CA ALA A 48 -9.07 12.87 -11.38
C ALA A 48 -7.55 12.64 -11.57
N ILE A 49 -6.89 11.97 -10.64
CA ILE A 49 -5.47 11.62 -10.72
C ILE A 49 -5.21 10.18 -11.17
N GLY A 50 -6.22 9.45 -11.62
CA GLY A 50 -6.08 8.09 -12.16
C GLY A 50 -5.78 7.01 -11.13
N CYS A 51 -6.25 7.19 -9.88
CA CYS A 51 -6.18 6.15 -8.86
C CYS A 51 -7.03 4.95 -9.28
N GLN A 52 -6.45 3.75 -9.28
CA GLN A 52 -7.18 2.53 -9.58
C GLN A 52 -7.63 1.79 -8.33
N VAL A 53 -6.84 1.89 -7.25
CA VAL A 53 -7.12 1.21 -5.98
C VAL A 53 -6.85 2.18 -4.84
N GLU A 54 -7.82 2.35 -3.97
CA GLU A 54 -7.65 3.05 -2.70
C GLU A 54 -7.30 2.05 -1.60
N LEU A 55 -6.40 2.41 -0.68
CA LEU A 55 -6.10 1.64 0.51
C LEU A 55 -6.53 2.38 1.76
N SER A 56 -7.44 1.79 2.54
CA SER A 56 -7.91 2.31 3.83
C SER A 56 -7.35 1.51 5.01
N ASN A 57 -7.09 2.20 6.13
CA ASN A 57 -6.49 1.56 7.30
C ASN A 57 -7.52 1.08 8.32
N THR A 58 -7.58 -0.22 8.50
CA THR A 58 -8.49 -0.94 9.41
C THR A 58 -8.41 -0.43 10.85
N TYR A 59 -7.22 -0.34 11.42
CA TYR A 59 -7.02 0.14 12.78
C TYR A 59 -7.58 1.55 13.02
N HIS A 60 -7.26 2.48 12.14
CA HIS A 60 -7.70 3.88 12.30
C HIS A 60 -9.21 4.02 12.16
N LEU A 61 -9.82 3.32 11.21
CA LEU A 61 -11.26 3.34 10.98
C LEU A 61 -12.04 2.62 12.08
N HIS A 62 -11.49 1.55 12.67
CA HIS A 62 -12.06 0.89 13.84
C HIS A 62 -12.08 1.82 15.05
N LEU A 63 -11.03 2.62 15.27
CA LEU A 63 -11.01 3.59 16.38
C LEU A 63 -11.93 4.78 16.12
N ARG A 64 -12.01 5.27 14.89
CA ARG A 64 -12.78 6.45 14.51
C ARG A 64 -13.12 6.44 13.02
N PRO A 65 -14.40 6.45 12.64
CA PRO A 65 -15.61 6.61 13.48
C PRO A 65 -16.05 5.33 14.18
N GLY A 66 -15.44 4.19 13.88
CA GLY A 66 -15.82 2.83 14.25
C GLY A 66 -16.37 2.07 13.03
N ASP A 67 -15.90 0.84 12.84
CA ASP A 67 -16.27 0.00 11.70
C ASP A 67 -17.79 -0.29 11.63
N LYS A 68 -18.46 -0.39 12.79
CA LYS A 68 -19.93 -0.55 12.86
C LYS A 68 -20.67 0.64 12.29
N VAL A 69 -20.17 1.87 12.54
CA VAL A 69 -20.75 3.08 11.95
C VAL A 69 -20.60 3.06 10.44
N VAL A 70 -19.43 2.67 9.94
CA VAL A 70 -19.17 2.53 8.49
C VAL A 70 -20.09 1.48 7.87
N ARG A 71 -20.31 0.34 8.54
CA ARG A 71 -21.23 -0.70 8.09
C ARG A 71 -22.66 -0.18 7.96
N GLU A 72 -23.19 0.51 8.98
CA GLU A 72 -24.53 1.11 8.97
C GLU A 72 -24.72 2.12 7.83
N MET A 73 -23.62 2.78 7.42
CA MET A 73 -23.61 3.69 6.27
C MET A 73 -23.44 2.97 4.92
N GLY A 74 -23.37 1.63 4.90
CA GLY A 74 -23.28 0.80 3.71
C GLY A 74 -21.85 0.51 3.24
N GLY A 75 -20.87 0.56 4.15
CA GLY A 75 -19.46 0.30 3.88
C GLY A 75 -18.69 1.52 3.41
N LEU A 76 -17.36 1.39 3.30
CA LEU A 76 -16.46 2.50 2.94
C LEU A 76 -16.75 3.08 1.57
N HIS A 77 -17.05 2.27 0.58
CA HIS A 77 -17.38 2.73 -0.77
C HIS A 77 -18.48 3.78 -0.75
N LYS A 78 -19.58 3.47 -0.06
CA LYS A 78 -20.69 4.42 0.08
C LYS A 78 -20.36 5.58 1.02
N PHE A 79 -19.66 5.29 2.12
CA PHE A 79 -19.33 6.27 3.15
C PHE A 79 -18.42 7.40 2.63
N MET A 80 -17.42 7.08 1.79
CA MET A 80 -16.48 8.04 1.22
C MET A 80 -16.73 8.38 -0.27
N THR A 81 -17.80 7.83 -0.86
CA THR A 81 -18.17 8.02 -2.27
C THR A 81 -17.10 7.54 -3.26
N TRP A 82 -16.39 6.47 -2.92
CA TRP A 82 -15.43 5.80 -3.79
C TRP A 82 -16.09 4.58 -4.45
N ASP A 83 -16.08 4.51 -5.79
CA ASP A 83 -16.71 3.45 -6.57
C ASP A 83 -15.72 2.46 -7.21
N GLY A 84 -14.43 2.69 -7.02
CA GLY A 84 -13.36 1.80 -7.51
C GLY A 84 -12.93 0.73 -6.51
N PRO A 85 -12.01 -0.17 -6.92
CA PRO A 85 -11.40 -1.17 -6.06
C PRO A 85 -10.80 -0.59 -4.79
N MET A 86 -10.93 -1.31 -3.67
CA MET A 86 -10.43 -0.91 -2.36
C MET A 86 -9.79 -2.08 -1.63
N LEU A 87 -8.65 -1.80 -0.99
CA LEU A 87 -7.98 -2.70 -0.07
C LEU A 87 -8.03 -2.14 1.35
N THR A 88 -8.31 -3.00 2.34
CA THR A 88 -8.08 -2.69 3.75
C THR A 88 -6.88 -3.48 4.27
N ASP A 89 -5.98 -2.80 5.00
CA ASP A 89 -4.88 -3.48 5.69
C ASP A 89 -5.41 -4.30 6.88
N SER A 90 -4.55 -5.14 7.47
CA SER A 90 -4.93 -5.99 8.62
C SER A 90 -5.13 -5.23 9.93
N GLY A 91 -4.59 -4.01 10.04
CA GLY A 91 -4.42 -3.28 11.29
C GLY A 91 -3.21 -3.72 12.12
N GLY A 92 -2.58 -4.85 11.79
CA GLY A 92 -1.45 -5.41 12.55
C GLY A 92 -0.24 -4.49 12.65
N PHE A 93 0.16 -3.87 11.55
CA PHE A 93 1.29 -2.92 11.55
C PHE A 93 1.04 -1.69 12.45
N GLN A 94 -0.17 -1.12 12.46
CA GLN A 94 -0.50 0.03 13.30
C GLN A 94 -0.53 -0.35 14.78
N VAL A 95 -1.03 -1.53 15.11
CA VAL A 95 -0.94 -2.11 16.46
C VAL A 95 0.53 -2.27 16.85
N PHE A 96 1.39 -2.69 15.91
CA PHE A 96 2.82 -2.80 16.13
C PHE A 96 3.49 -1.43 16.33
N SER A 97 3.23 -0.45 15.46
CA SER A 97 3.99 0.81 15.40
C SER A 97 3.48 1.91 16.35
N LEU A 98 2.19 1.88 16.72
CA LEU A 98 1.55 2.97 17.48
C LEU A 98 1.27 2.63 18.95
N SER A 99 1.33 1.37 19.35
CA SER A 99 1.10 0.95 20.72
C SER A 99 2.42 0.76 21.48
N GLY A 100 2.78 1.69 22.34
CA GLY A 100 3.99 1.58 23.18
C GLY A 100 3.99 0.41 24.16
N LEU A 101 2.80 -0.10 24.53
CA LEU A 101 2.61 -1.29 25.39
C LEU A 101 1.62 -2.22 24.70
N ARG A 102 2.14 -3.29 24.12
CA ARG A 102 1.35 -4.37 23.54
C ARG A 102 1.71 -5.71 24.15
N LYS A 103 0.75 -6.60 24.25
CA LYS A 103 0.95 -7.97 24.66
C LYS A 103 0.46 -8.91 23.58
N ILE A 104 1.40 -9.56 22.88
CA ILE A 104 1.12 -10.53 21.84
C ILE A 104 0.92 -11.89 22.51
N LYS A 105 -0.15 -12.58 22.16
CA LYS A 105 -0.49 -13.92 22.57
C LYS A 105 -0.94 -14.74 21.36
N GLU A 106 -1.21 -16.03 21.58
CA GLU A 106 -1.71 -16.90 20.52
C GLU A 106 -3.08 -16.49 20.00
N GLU A 107 -3.95 -16.03 20.89
CA GLU A 107 -5.30 -15.55 20.54
C GLU A 107 -5.30 -14.26 19.75
N GLY A 108 -4.31 -13.37 19.94
CA GLY A 108 -4.24 -12.06 19.30
C GLY A 108 -3.40 -11.08 20.11
N VAL A 109 -3.62 -9.78 19.94
CA VAL A 109 -2.83 -8.70 20.55
C VAL A 109 -3.71 -7.83 21.45
N TYR A 110 -3.25 -7.63 22.68
CA TYR A 110 -3.81 -6.65 23.63
C TYR A 110 -2.96 -5.39 23.59
N PHE A 111 -3.60 -4.24 23.41
CA PHE A 111 -2.90 -2.95 23.34
C PHE A 111 -3.81 -1.81 23.81
N SER A 112 -3.24 -0.61 23.88
CA SER A 112 -4.01 0.59 24.22
C SER A 112 -4.16 1.52 23.02
N SER A 113 -5.36 2.06 22.84
CA SER A 113 -5.65 3.07 21.81
C SER A 113 -4.75 4.30 22.00
N HIS A 114 -4.12 4.76 20.92
CA HIS A 114 -3.32 5.99 20.94
C HIS A 114 -4.17 7.28 21.04
N ILE A 115 -5.50 7.17 20.90
CA ILE A 115 -6.41 8.32 20.94
C ILE A 115 -6.86 8.62 22.38
N ASP A 116 -7.31 7.57 23.10
CA ASP A 116 -7.98 7.69 24.40
C ASP A 116 -7.43 6.73 25.47
N GLY A 117 -6.43 5.93 25.14
CA GLY A 117 -5.79 4.99 26.05
C GLY A 117 -6.63 3.76 26.42
N ARG A 118 -7.85 3.58 25.88
CA ARG A 118 -8.68 2.41 26.18
C ARG A 118 -7.99 1.13 25.73
N LYS A 119 -8.19 0.06 26.51
CA LYS A 119 -7.66 -1.26 26.17
C LYS A 119 -8.48 -1.90 25.05
N ILE A 120 -7.78 -2.43 24.05
CA ILE A 120 -8.34 -3.05 22.87
C ILE A 120 -7.71 -4.43 22.72
N PHE A 121 -8.50 -5.40 22.30
CA PHE A 121 -8.06 -6.68 21.80
C PHE A 121 -8.30 -6.72 20.30
N MET A 122 -7.33 -7.24 19.54
CA MET A 122 -7.44 -7.50 18.11
C MET A 122 -6.73 -8.81 17.80
N GLY A 123 -7.47 -9.75 17.26
CA GLY A 123 -6.98 -11.02 16.74
C GLY A 123 -7.43 -11.22 15.30
N PRO A 124 -7.18 -12.39 14.73
CA PRO A 124 -7.59 -12.73 13.37
C PRO A 124 -9.10 -12.52 13.12
N GLU A 125 -9.95 -13.00 13.98
CA GLU A 125 -11.40 -12.91 13.82
C GLU A 125 -11.89 -11.46 13.94
N GLU A 126 -11.36 -10.69 14.90
CA GLU A 126 -11.72 -9.28 15.07
C GLU A 126 -11.27 -8.46 13.85
N SER A 127 -10.06 -8.70 13.34
CA SER A 127 -9.57 -8.01 12.14
C SER A 127 -10.43 -8.32 10.92
N MET A 128 -10.80 -9.58 10.70
CA MET A 128 -11.70 -9.97 9.61
C MET A 128 -13.09 -9.36 9.77
N GLN A 129 -13.65 -9.35 10.99
CA GLN A 129 -14.96 -8.74 11.25
C GLN A 129 -14.93 -7.24 10.97
N ILE A 130 -13.88 -6.53 11.39
CA ILE A 130 -13.72 -5.09 11.13
C ILE A 130 -13.65 -4.84 9.62
N GLN A 131 -12.81 -5.57 8.89
CA GLN A 131 -12.65 -5.40 7.45
C GLN A 131 -13.93 -5.77 6.67
N SER A 132 -14.68 -6.78 7.13
CA SER A 132 -16.00 -7.10 6.59
C SER A 132 -17.01 -5.98 6.80
N ASN A 133 -17.02 -5.34 7.99
CA ASN A 133 -17.86 -4.17 8.27
C ASN A 133 -17.47 -2.96 7.40
N LEU A 134 -16.17 -2.78 7.13
CA LEU A 134 -15.66 -1.74 6.23
C LEU A 134 -16.04 -2.01 4.76
N GLY A 135 -16.16 -3.27 4.36
CA GLY A 135 -16.66 -3.68 3.06
C GLY A 135 -15.70 -3.43 1.90
N SER A 136 -14.38 -3.58 2.12
CA SER A 136 -13.38 -3.53 1.04
C SER A 136 -13.49 -4.72 0.09
N ASP A 137 -12.92 -4.59 -1.12
CA ASP A 137 -12.80 -5.71 -2.07
C ASP A 137 -11.74 -6.72 -1.65
N ILE A 138 -10.64 -6.19 -1.08
CA ILE A 138 -9.48 -6.96 -0.65
C ILE A 138 -9.27 -6.70 0.84
N CYS A 139 -9.19 -7.75 1.62
CA CYS A 139 -8.80 -7.69 3.03
C CYS A 139 -7.47 -8.40 3.25
N MET A 140 -6.60 -7.82 4.08
CA MET A 140 -5.32 -8.42 4.44
C MET A 140 -5.46 -9.30 5.68
N ALA A 141 -4.80 -10.44 5.68
CA ALA A 141 -4.74 -11.31 6.86
C ALA A 141 -4.08 -10.61 8.04
N PHE A 142 -4.58 -10.86 9.26
CA PHE A 142 -3.95 -10.36 10.47
C PHE A 142 -2.62 -11.08 10.70
N ASP A 143 -1.54 -10.34 10.82
CA ASP A 143 -0.18 -10.85 10.90
C ASP A 143 0.61 -10.18 12.02
N GLU A 144 1.73 -10.78 12.39
CA GLU A 144 2.70 -10.19 13.31
C GLU A 144 3.86 -9.56 12.52
N CYS A 145 3.87 -8.23 12.43
CA CYS A 145 5.02 -7.49 11.93
C CYS A 145 6.07 -7.38 13.04
N ILE A 146 7.29 -7.86 12.79
CA ILE A 146 8.41 -7.84 13.73
C ILE A 146 9.36 -6.68 13.46
N GLU A 147 10.13 -6.29 14.46
CA GLU A 147 11.22 -5.33 14.30
C GLU A 147 12.36 -5.94 13.45
N ASN A 148 13.12 -5.09 12.78
CA ASN A 148 14.33 -5.47 12.08
C ASN A 148 15.53 -4.66 12.65
N PRO A 149 16.62 -5.33 13.11
CA PRO A 149 16.81 -6.78 13.18
C PRO A 149 16.05 -7.45 14.35
N ALA A 150 15.69 -8.71 14.19
CA ALA A 150 15.09 -9.53 15.24
C ALA A 150 15.85 -10.87 15.40
N PRO A 151 15.92 -11.44 16.62
CA PRO A 151 16.56 -12.74 16.84
C PRO A 151 15.85 -13.85 16.04
N ARG A 152 16.62 -14.70 15.35
CA ARG A 152 16.10 -15.77 14.49
C ARG A 152 15.03 -16.65 15.17
N LYS A 153 15.23 -17.01 16.44
CA LYS A 153 14.25 -17.81 17.19
C LYS A 153 12.91 -17.09 17.29
N TYR A 154 12.92 -15.80 17.61
CA TYR A 154 11.69 -15.00 17.68
C TYR A 154 11.00 -14.91 16.33
N VAL A 155 11.77 -14.75 15.23
CA VAL A 155 11.23 -14.73 13.87
C VAL A 155 10.51 -16.03 13.53
N LEU A 156 11.10 -17.19 13.86
CA LEU A 156 10.47 -18.50 13.66
C LEU A 156 9.15 -18.64 14.44
N ASP A 157 9.13 -18.24 15.71
CA ASP A 157 7.93 -18.28 16.55
C ASP A 157 6.82 -17.35 16.00
N SER A 158 7.20 -16.15 15.57
CA SER A 158 6.29 -15.16 14.97
C SER A 158 5.70 -15.64 13.64
N VAL A 159 6.53 -16.19 12.77
CA VAL A 159 6.09 -16.74 11.47
C VAL A 159 5.13 -17.92 11.67
N ALA A 160 5.43 -18.81 12.62
CA ALA A 160 4.54 -19.93 12.95
C ALA A 160 3.18 -19.43 13.47
N ARG A 161 3.15 -18.37 14.29
CA ARG A 161 1.93 -17.71 14.77
C ARG A 161 1.17 -17.06 13.62
N THR A 162 1.83 -16.30 12.76
CA THR A 162 1.25 -15.67 11.59
C THR A 162 0.58 -16.69 10.66
N THR A 163 1.19 -17.87 10.49
CA THR A 163 0.58 -18.97 9.71
C THR A 163 -0.74 -19.43 10.32
N ARG A 164 -0.77 -19.72 11.64
CA ARG A 164 -2.02 -20.13 12.34
C ARG A 164 -3.07 -19.01 12.33
N TRP A 165 -2.65 -17.77 12.46
CA TRP A 165 -3.55 -16.62 12.33
C TRP A 165 -4.13 -16.49 10.93
N LEU A 166 -3.37 -16.79 9.88
CA LEU A 166 -3.88 -16.82 8.51
C LEU A 166 -4.96 -17.89 8.31
N GLU A 167 -4.78 -19.09 8.89
CA GLU A 167 -5.81 -20.14 8.86
C GLU A 167 -7.12 -19.68 9.51
N ARG A 168 -7.02 -19.00 10.67
CA ARG A 168 -8.18 -18.41 11.37
C ARG A 168 -8.82 -17.29 10.54
N CYS A 169 -8.02 -16.39 9.96
CA CYS A 169 -8.52 -15.35 9.04
C CYS A 169 -9.28 -15.95 7.86
N LYS A 170 -8.76 -17.03 7.26
CA LYS A 170 -9.38 -17.70 6.12
C LYS A 170 -10.75 -18.30 6.50
N ALA A 171 -10.82 -18.96 7.64
CA ALA A 171 -12.09 -19.53 8.14
C ALA A 171 -13.12 -18.43 8.43
N GLU A 172 -12.70 -17.36 9.10
CA GLU A 172 -13.59 -16.26 9.48
C GLU A 172 -14.03 -15.44 8.26
N ASN A 173 -13.13 -15.14 7.31
CA ASN A 173 -13.51 -14.46 6.07
C ASN A 173 -14.55 -15.25 5.28
N ALA A 174 -14.37 -16.58 5.16
CA ALA A 174 -15.35 -17.45 4.50
C ALA A 174 -16.71 -17.43 5.22
N ARG A 175 -16.70 -17.47 6.56
CA ARG A 175 -17.92 -17.38 7.38
C ARG A 175 -18.64 -16.05 7.17
N LEU A 176 -17.91 -14.95 7.22
CA LEU A 176 -18.46 -13.60 7.06
C LEU A 176 -19.02 -13.37 5.66
N ASN A 177 -18.33 -13.83 4.63
CA ASN A 177 -18.79 -13.72 3.23
C ASN A 177 -20.09 -14.50 2.97
N ALA A 178 -20.38 -15.53 3.77
CA ALA A 178 -21.60 -16.32 3.66
C ALA A 178 -22.81 -15.69 4.38
N LEU A 179 -22.63 -14.63 5.17
CA LEU A 179 -23.73 -13.96 5.87
C LEU A 179 -24.60 -13.15 4.88
N PRO A 180 -25.92 -13.15 5.03
CA PRO A 180 -26.83 -12.50 4.08
C PRO A 180 -26.75 -10.96 4.08
N ASP A 181 -26.23 -10.38 5.14
CA ASP A 181 -26.14 -8.94 5.36
C ASP A 181 -24.70 -8.40 5.28
N THR A 182 -23.78 -9.17 4.69
CA THR A 182 -22.40 -8.75 4.44
C THR A 182 -22.33 -7.64 3.41
N VAL A 183 -21.55 -6.59 3.70
CA VAL A 183 -21.40 -5.43 2.81
C VAL A 183 -20.81 -5.84 1.46
N THR A 184 -19.74 -6.65 1.48
CA THR A 184 -19.07 -7.15 0.27
C THR A 184 -18.90 -8.67 0.37
N PRO A 185 -19.88 -9.48 -0.07
CA PRO A 185 -19.85 -10.93 0.10
C PRO A 185 -18.79 -11.66 -0.75
N THR A 186 -18.11 -10.93 -1.62
CA THR A 186 -17.00 -11.43 -2.46
C THR A 186 -15.64 -10.86 -2.04
N GLN A 187 -15.54 -10.39 -0.78
CA GLN A 187 -14.29 -9.86 -0.25
C GLN A 187 -13.17 -10.91 -0.29
N GLN A 188 -12.03 -10.55 -0.89
CA GLN A 188 -10.91 -11.45 -1.13
C GLN A 188 -9.85 -11.32 -0.04
N LEU A 189 -9.58 -12.40 0.68
CA LEU A 189 -8.50 -12.44 1.67
C LEU A 189 -7.14 -12.67 0.98
N TRP A 190 -6.16 -11.80 1.26
CA TRP A 190 -4.78 -11.98 0.84
C TRP A 190 -3.89 -12.33 2.02
N GLY A 191 -2.99 -13.32 1.82
CA GLY A 191 -2.03 -13.76 2.83
C GLY A 191 -0.78 -12.88 2.84
N ILE A 192 -0.07 -12.84 4.00
CA ILE A 192 1.14 -12.04 4.17
C ILE A 192 2.32 -12.96 4.49
N ASN A 193 3.35 -12.94 3.64
CA ASN A 193 4.63 -13.58 3.91
C ASN A 193 5.44 -12.73 4.88
N GLN A 194 5.88 -13.34 5.98
CA GLN A 194 6.75 -12.76 7.01
C GLN A 194 8.04 -13.57 7.15
N GLY A 195 9.05 -13.06 7.88
CA GLY A 195 10.32 -13.75 8.12
C GLY A 195 11.52 -12.82 8.28
N GLY A 196 11.31 -11.51 8.46
CA GLY A 196 12.39 -10.51 8.53
C GLY A 196 13.27 -10.55 7.29
N THR A 197 14.59 -10.49 7.48
CA THR A 197 15.60 -10.61 6.41
C THR A 197 16.21 -12.03 6.34
N TYR A 198 15.54 -13.06 6.88
CA TYR A 198 15.98 -14.45 6.80
C TYR A 198 15.34 -15.14 5.59
N ALA A 199 16.08 -15.25 4.49
CA ALA A 199 15.59 -15.80 3.22
C ALA A 199 15.00 -17.20 3.34
N ASP A 200 15.65 -18.11 4.09
CA ASP A 200 15.19 -19.48 4.30
C ASP A 200 13.86 -19.54 5.06
N ILE A 201 13.65 -18.69 6.07
CA ILE A 201 12.39 -18.59 6.82
C ILE A 201 11.30 -18.05 5.90
N ARG A 202 11.61 -17.02 5.09
CA ARG A 202 10.69 -16.44 4.10
C ARG A 202 10.22 -17.46 3.07
N ILE A 203 11.16 -18.24 2.53
CA ILE A 203 10.88 -19.29 1.53
C ILE A 203 9.97 -20.36 2.13
N ASP A 204 10.31 -20.87 3.31
CA ASP A 204 9.49 -21.89 3.98
C ASP A 204 8.08 -21.37 4.28
N HIS A 205 7.98 -20.15 4.83
CA HIS A 205 6.68 -19.52 5.07
C HIS A 205 5.87 -19.30 3.78
N MET A 206 6.52 -18.84 2.69
CA MET A 206 5.81 -18.62 1.43
C MET A 206 5.21 -19.92 0.88
N LYS A 207 5.96 -21.01 0.93
CA LYS A 207 5.45 -22.33 0.51
C LYS A 207 4.21 -22.74 1.32
N ARG A 208 4.28 -22.60 2.65
CA ARG A 208 3.15 -22.94 3.54
C ARG A 208 1.89 -22.12 3.26
N ILE A 209 2.03 -20.81 3.08
CA ILE A 209 0.86 -19.97 2.81
C ILE A 209 0.35 -20.12 1.37
N ALA A 210 1.22 -20.45 0.41
CA ALA A 210 0.82 -20.75 -0.97
C ALA A 210 -0.09 -21.99 -1.04
N ASP A 211 0.15 -23.02 -0.19
CA ASP A 211 -0.68 -24.21 -0.11
C ASP A 211 -2.12 -23.90 0.37
N MET A 212 -2.38 -22.74 0.95
CA MET A 212 -3.72 -22.30 1.32
C MET A 212 -4.58 -21.81 0.15
N ASP A 213 -3.99 -21.66 -1.04
CA ASP A 213 -4.65 -21.23 -2.29
C ASP A 213 -5.49 -19.96 -2.15
N LEU A 214 -4.88 -18.88 -1.68
CA LEU A 214 -5.53 -17.58 -1.55
C LEU A 214 -5.53 -16.81 -2.88
N PRO A 215 -6.45 -15.82 -3.06
CA PRO A 215 -6.50 -14.98 -4.26
C PRO A 215 -5.27 -14.12 -4.50
N GLY A 216 -4.50 -13.78 -3.45
CA GLY A 216 -3.29 -12.98 -3.54
C GLY A 216 -2.37 -13.14 -2.33
N TYR A 217 -1.12 -12.72 -2.49
CA TYR A 217 -0.08 -12.82 -1.47
C TYR A 217 0.73 -11.54 -1.40
N ALA A 218 1.00 -11.10 -0.19
CA ALA A 218 1.87 -9.96 0.08
C ALA A 218 3.21 -10.40 0.68
N ILE A 219 4.24 -9.61 0.45
CA ILE A 219 5.50 -9.63 1.17
C ILE A 219 5.44 -8.48 2.18
N GLY A 220 5.28 -8.82 3.46
CA GLY A 220 5.21 -7.85 4.55
C GLY A 220 6.51 -7.79 5.37
N GLY A 221 6.58 -6.85 6.31
CA GLY A 221 7.71 -6.71 7.23
C GLY A 221 9.04 -6.38 6.57
N LEU A 222 9.02 -5.67 5.44
CA LEU A 222 10.15 -5.01 4.80
C LEU A 222 9.93 -3.49 4.82
N ALA A 223 10.96 -2.72 4.46
CA ALA A 223 11.01 -1.26 4.60
C ALA A 223 10.85 -0.80 6.07
N VAL A 224 11.38 -1.59 7.01
CA VAL A 224 11.34 -1.34 8.46
C VAL A 224 12.73 -1.21 9.09
N GLY A 225 13.77 -0.95 8.27
CA GLY A 225 15.14 -0.70 8.75
C GLY A 225 16.24 -1.37 7.94
N GLU A 226 15.92 -2.32 7.07
CA GLU A 226 16.88 -2.95 6.16
C GLU A 226 17.25 -2.01 5.00
N THR A 227 18.34 -2.34 4.33
CA THR A 227 18.77 -1.65 3.10
C THR A 227 17.88 -2.02 1.92
N ALA A 228 17.94 -1.23 0.84
CA ALA A 228 17.20 -1.55 -0.39
C ALA A 228 17.70 -2.87 -1.01
N GLU A 229 19.00 -3.13 -0.94
CA GLU A 229 19.63 -4.36 -1.43
C GLU A 229 19.12 -5.58 -0.67
N GLU A 230 19.10 -5.54 0.66
CA GLU A 230 18.55 -6.62 1.50
C GLU A 230 17.07 -6.88 1.17
N MET A 231 16.29 -5.82 0.97
CA MET A 231 14.88 -5.94 0.54
C MET A 231 14.78 -6.64 -0.82
N TYR A 232 15.63 -6.27 -1.79
CA TYR A 232 15.62 -6.89 -3.13
C TYR A 232 16.03 -8.36 -3.08
N ASP A 233 17.03 -8.71 -2.29
CA ASP A 233 17.48 -10.09 -2.09
C ASP A 233 16.35 -10.96 -1.52
N ILE A 234 15.58 -10.43 -0.57
CA ILE A 234 14.42 -11.13 -0.02
C ILE A 234 13.30 -11.30 -1.07
N ILE A 235 13.00 -10.29 -1.87
CA ILE A 235 12.01 -10.40 -2.94
C ILE A 235 12.46 -11.48 -3.94
N GLU A 236 13.73 -11.48 -4.35
CA GLU A 236 14.29 -12.47 -5.27
C GLU A 236 14.27 -13.90 -4.72
N ALA A 237 14.46 -14.05 -3.41
CA ALA A 237 14.40 -15.36 -2.73
C ALA A 237 12.96 -15.90 -2.64
N VAL A 238 11.97 -15.03 -2.41
CA VAL A 238 10.56 -15.41 -2.21
C VAL A 238 9.83 -15.59 -3.54
N GLU A 239 10.14 -14.78 -4.54
CA GLU A 239 9.43 -14.70 -5.83
C GLU A 239 9.22 -16.06 -6.51
N PRO A 240 10.22 -16.98 -6.60
CA PRO A 240 10.03 -18.28 -7.23
C PRO A 240 9.02 -19.20 -6.55
N HIS A 241 8.67 -18.89 -5.31
CA HIS A 241 7.73 -19.67 -4.49
C HIS A 241 6.32 -19.02 -4.42
N MET A 242 6.16 -17.85 -5.00
CA MET A 242 4.86 -17.20 -5.13
C MET A 242 4.10 -17.76 -6.34
N PRO A 243 2.81 -18.13 -6.19
CA PRO A 243 2.02 -18.66 -7.30
C PRO A 243 1.97 -17.68 -8.49
N VAL A 244 2.16 -18.22 -9.71
CA VAL A 244 2.24 -17.40 -10.93
C VAL A 244 0.89 -16.75 -11.29
N ASN A 245 -0.21 -17.43 -10.98
CA ASN A 245 -1.58 -17.01 -11.30
C ASN A 245 -2.25 -16.20 -10.19
N LYS A 246 -1.48 -15.72 -9.22
CA LYS A 246 -1.98 -14.89 -8.10
C LYS A 246 -1.28 -13.53 -8.10
N THR A 247 -1.94 -12.54 -7.48
CA THR A 247 -1.35 -11.21 -7.26
C THR A 247 -0.21 -11.25 -6.27
N ARG A 248 0.78 -10.37 -6.45
CA ARG A 248 1.97 -10.23 -5.61
C ARG A 248 2.07 -8.78 -5.14
N TYR A 249 1.99 -8.57 -3.85
CA TYR A 249 1.95 -7.26 -3.24
C TYR A 249 3.16 -7.04 -2.32
N LEU A 250 3.92 -5.96 -2.52
CA LEU A 250 4.99 -5.53 -1.63
C LEU A 250 4.49 -4.40 -0.75
N MET A 251 4.30 -4.67 0.55
CA MET A 251 3.66 -3.76 1.49
C MET A 251 4.58 -2.61 1.92
N GLY A 252 4.04 -1.39 1.94
CA GLY A 252 4.71 -0.21 2.47
C GLY A 252 5.84 0.36 1.63
N VAL A 253 6.04 -0.12 0.40
CA VAL A 253 7.13 0.28 -0.50
C VAL A 253 6.61 1.08 -1.68
N GLY A 254 7.20 2.17 -2.05
CA GLY A 254 8.28 2.94 -1.42
C GLY A 254 8.67 4.10 -2.32
N THR A 255 9.96 4.30 -2.53
CA THR A 255 10.44 5.32 -3.49
C THR A 255 10.12 4.92 -4.93
N PRO A 256 10.09 5.87 -5.88
CA PRO A 256 9.91 5.53 -7.30
C PRO A 256 10.92 4.49 -7.81
N SER A 257 12.18 4.59 -7.38
CA SER A 257 13.23 3.61 -7.70
C SER A 257 12.93 2.23 -7.14
N ASN A 258 12.47 2.14 -5.87
CA ASN A 258 12.13 0.85 -5.26
C ASN A 258 10.96 0.19 -6.00
N ILE A 259 9.97 0.96 -6.47
CA ILE A 259 8.85 0.42 -7.25
C ILE A 259 9.34 -0.18 -8.56
N ILE A 260 10.18 0.56 -9.33
CA ILE A 260 10.74 0.05 -10.60
C ILE A 260 11.53 -1.25 -10.37
N GLU A 261 12.39 -1.26 -9.35
CA GLU A 261 13.23 -2.42 -9.02
C GLU A 261 12.41 -3.62 -8.51
N ALA A 262 11.35 -3.39 -7.75
CA ALA A 262 10.46 -4.45 -7.28
C ALA A 262 9.57 -5.01 -8.41
N VAL A 263 9.12 -4.15 -9.34
CA VAL A 263 8.44 -4.62 -10.57
C VAL A 263 9.36 -5.53 -11.38
N ALA A 264 10.64 -5.15 -11.54
CA ALA A 264 11.64 -5.99 -12.24
C ALA A 264 11.81 -7.37 -11.58
N ARG A 265 11.42 -7.51 -10.32
CA ARG A 265 11.45 -8.74 -9.51
C ARG A 265 10.09 -9.43 -9.37
N GLY A 266 9.09 -9.00 -10.13
CA GLY A 266 7.81 -9.69 -10.25
C GLY A 266 6.71 -9.26 -9.26
N VAL A 267 6.79 -8.04 -8.71
CA VAL A 267 5.76 -7.46 -7.83
C VAL A 267 4.71 -6.72 -8.66
N ASP A 268 3.43 -6.87 -8.29
CA ASP A 268 2.27 -6.32 -9.01
C ASP A 268 1.63 -5.11 -8.28
N PHE A 269 1.55 -5.14 -6.94
CA PHE A 269 0.85 -4.15 -6.11
C PHE A 269 1.80 -3.46 -5.14
N PHE A 270 1.59 -2.17 -4.94
CA PHE A 270 2.39 -1.31 -4.05
C PHE A 270 1.50 -0.37 -3.28
N ASP A 271 1.90 -0.02 -2.07
CA ASP A 271 1.39 1.10 -1.30
C ASP A 271 2.53 1.79 -0.56
N CYS A 272 2.38 3.05 -0.27
CA CYS A 272 3.23 3.76 0.67
C CYS A 272 2.59 5.10 1.08
N VAL A 273 2.68 5.45 2.36
CA VAL A 273 2.26 6.77 2.85
C VAL A 273 3.26 7.88 2.49
N MET A 274 4.48 7.51 2.05
CA MET A 274 5.59 8.43 1.83
C MET A 274 5.29 9.50 0.75
N PRO A 275 4.64 9.22 -0.39
CA PRO A 275 4.32 10.25 -1.38
C PRO A 275 3.50 11.39 -0.80
N ALA A 276 2.41 11.06 -0.09
CA ALA A 276 1.55 12.06 0.55
C ALA A 276 2.24 12.72 1.77
N ARG A 277 3.03 11.96 2.55
CA ARG A 277 3.81 12.50 3.67
C ARG A 277 4.86 13.50 3.19
N ASN A 278 5.66 13.13 2.19
CA ASN A 278 6.69 14.01 1.61
C ASN A 278 6.08 15.28 1.00
N ALA A 279 4.97 15.15 0.29
CA ALA A 279 4.26 16.27 -0.31
C ALA A 279 3.85 17.31 0.73
N ARG A 280 3.31 16.90 1.88
CA ARG A 280 2.94 17.81 2.97
C ARG A 280 4.12 18.58 3.57
N HIS A 281 5.35 18.11 3.31
CA HIS A 281 6.61 18.77 3.69
C HIS A 281 7.33 19.40 2.49
N ALA A 282 6.60 19.67 1.40
CA ALA A 282 7.09 20.30 0.17
C ALA A 282 8.15 19.48 -0.61
N ARG A 283 8.31 18.19 -0.32
CA ARG A 283 9.16 17.29 -1.12
C ARG A 283 8.33 16.65 -2.21
N LEU A 284 8.62 16.99 -3.46
CA LEU A 284 7.85 16.60 -4.64
C LEU A 284 8.68 15.77 -5.59
N PHE A 285 8.03 14.82 -6.26
CA PHE A 285 8.67 13.94 -7.23
C PHE A 285 8.49 14.49 -8.65
N THR A 286 9.55 14.44 -9.44
CA THR A 286 9.57 14.80 -10.85
C THR A 286 10.26 13.71 -11.66
N TRP A 287 10.11 13.70 -12.97
CA TRP A 287 10.79 12.75 -13.86
C TRP A 287 12.32 12.94 -13.91
N GLU A 288 12.85 14.02 -13.31
CA GLU A 288 14.29 14.27 -13.16
C GLU A 288 14.82 13.93 -11.75
N GLY A 289 13.94 13.69 -10.79
CA GLY A 289 14.28 13.43 -9.39
C GLY A 289 13.39 14.21 -8.41
N ALA A 290 13.71 14.17 -7.12
CA ALA A 290 12.91 14.82 -6.09
C ALA A 290 13.41 16.24 -5.80
N ILE A 291 12.48 17.19 -5.73
CA ILE A 291 12.73 18.60 -5.37
C ILE A 291 12.14 18.92 -3.99
N ASN A 292 12.69 19.98 -3.34
CA ASN A 292 12.07 20.58 -2.16
C ASN A 292 11.65 22.02 -2.47
N LEU A 293 10.35 22.27 -2.60
CA LEU A 293 9.82 23.57 -2.99
C LEU A 293 10.04 24.70 -1.96
N LYS A 294 10.42 24.38 -0.71
CA LYS A 294 10.79 25.43 0.26
C LYS A 294 12.13 26.11 -0.07
N ASN A 295 12.96 25.55 -0.96
CA ASN A 295 14.23 26.14 -1.35
C ASN A 295 14.02 27.52 -1.98
N ALA A 296 14.92 28.47 -1.63
CA ALA A 296 14.84 29.86 -2.09
C ALA A 296 14.93 30.01 -3.62
N LYS A 297 15.64 29.09 -4.29
CA LYS A 297 15.78 29.09 -5.76
C LYS A 297 14.44 29.07 -6.52
N TYR A 298 13.34 28.60 -5.89
CA TYR A 298 12.03 28.54 -6.50
C TYR A 298 11.14 29.78 -6.25
N MET A 299 11.70 30.85 -5.62
CA MET A 299 10.92 32.05 -5.27
C MET A 299 10.34 32.76 -6.49
N LEU A 300 11.08 32.79 -7.59
CA LEU A 300 10.71 33.44 -8.85
C LEU A 300 10.56 32.41 -10.01
N ASP A 301 10.41 31.12 -9.68
CA ASP A 301 10.33 30.06 -10.68
C ASP A 301 8.87 29.90 -11.18
N GLU A 302 8.62 30.39 -12.38
CA GLU A 302 7.30 30.33 -13.05
C GLU A 302 6.98 28.95 -13.64
N SER A 303 7.95 28.02 -13.67
CA SER A 303 7.75 26.68 -14.20
C SER A 303 6.76 25.87 -13.33
N PRO A 304 6.07 24.87 -13.92
CA PRO A 304 5.32 23.90 -13.14
C PRO A 304 6.23 23.06 -12.24
N ILE A 305 5.65 22.31 -11.30
CA ILE A 305 6.43 21.39 -10.43
C ILE A 305 7.33 20.49 -11.29
N ASP A 306 6.77 19.94 -12.35
CA ASP A 306 7.47 19.12 -13.33
C ASP A 306 6.98 19.48 -14.75
N PRO A 307 7.87 19.96 -15.64
CA PRO A 307 7.50 20.29 -17.03
C PRO A 307 7.03 19.08 -17.85
N GLN A 308 7.38 17.86 -17.43
CA GLN A 308 6.95 16.62 -18.08
C GLN A 308 5.64 16.04 -17.50
N CYS A 309 5.04 16.74 -16.54
CA CYS A 309 3.85 16.27 -15.83
C CYS A 309 2.61 17.04 -16.28
N ASP A 310 1.58 16.32 -16.65
CA ASP A 310 0.30 16.85 -17.10
C ASP A 310 -0.82 16.80 -16.04
N CYS A 311 -0.46 16.66 -14.75
CA CYS A 311 -1.42 16.65 -13.66
C CYS A 311 -2.20 17.97 -13.54
N PRO A 312 -3.36 17.98 -12.89
CA PRO A 312 -4.16 19.20 -12.70
C PRO A 312 -3.40 20.36 -12.06
N VAL A 313 -2.37 20.06 -11.25
CA VAL A 313 -1.53 21.06 -10.58
C VAL A 313 -0.50 21.65 -11.53
N CYS A 314 0.27 20.81 -12.22
CA CYS A 314 1.32 21.28 -13.15
C CYS A 314 0.77 22.06 -14.33
N ARG A 315 -0.48 21.80 -14.76
CA ARG A 315 -1.16 22.56 -15.83
C ARG A 315 -1.52 23.99 -15.44
N ARG A 316 -1.52 24.35 -14.15
CA ARG A 316 -2.12 25.61 -13.68
C ARG A 316 -1.24 26.42 -12.75
N TYR A 317 -0.35 25.80 -11.99
CA TYR A 317 0.36 26.46 -10.90
C TYR A 317 1.86 26.39 -11.08
N SER A 318 2.52 27.53 -10.80
CA SER A 318 3.98 27.63 -10.80
C SER A 318 4.59 27.13 -9.49
N ARG A 319 5.87 26.77 -9.53
CA ARG A 319 6.68 26.47 -8.34
C ARG A 319 6.71 27.65 -7.37
N ALA A 320 6.84 28.88 -7.89
CA ALA A 320 6.81 30.09 -7.08
C ALA A 320 5.54 30.23 -6.26
N TYR A 321 4.38 30.02 -6.88
CA TYR A 321 3.10 30.10 -6.19
C TYR A 321 2.94 29.02 -5.11
N ILE A 322 3.21 27.76 -5.46
CA ILE A 322 3.10 26.66 -4.48
C ILE A 322 4.09 26.85 -3.34
N ARG A 323 5.33 27.31 -3.63
CA ARG A 323 6.29 27.68 -2.60
C ARG A 323 5.76 28.77 -1.67
N HIS A 324 5.18 29.84 -2.23
CA HIS A 324 4.54 30.89 -1.45
C HIS A 324 3.50 30.31 -0.47
N LEU A 325 2.62 29.44 -0.94
CA LEU A 325 1.60 28.80 -0.10
C LEU A 325 2.22 27.98 1.06
N PHE A 326 3.34 27.28 0.81
CA PHE A 326 4.06 26.56 1.88
C PHE A 326 4.71 27.49 2.91
N VAL A 327 5.23 28.64 2.46
CA VAL A 327 5.83 29.63 3.36
C VAL A 327 4.77 30.37 4.15
N ALA A 328 3.60 30.62 3.56
CA ALA A 328 2.45 31.25 4.20
C ALA A 328 1.61 30.25 5.03
N GLU A 329 2.01 28.97 5.08
CA GLU A 329 1.31 27.90 5.80
C GLU A 329 -0.15 27.69 5.37
N GLU A 330 -0.47 28.03 4.11
CA GLU A 330 -1.80 27.82 3.53
C GLU A 330 -2.07 26.32 3.31
N MET A 331 -3.24 25.84 3.71
CA MET A 331 -3.65 24.43 3.56
C MET A 331 -3.66 23.99 2.09
N LEU A 332 -3.93 24.91 1.16
CA LEU A 332 -3.91 24.64 -0.28
C LEU A 332 -2.55 24.12 -0.75
N ALA A 333 -1.43 24.52 -0.12
CA ALA A 333 -0.10 24.01 -0.42
C ALA A 333 -0.05 22.47 -0.33
N MET A 334 -0.57 21.92 0.77
CA MET A 334 -0.57 20.48 1.01
C MET A 334 -1.45 19.76 -0.01
N ARG A 335 -2.65 20.28 -0.30
CA ARG A 335 -3.57 19.70 -1.28
C ARG A 335 -2.93 19.60 -2.67
N LEU A 336 -2.37 20.69 -3.18
CA LEU A 336 -1.73 20.73 -4.49
C LEU A 336 -0.52 19.79 -4.54
N ALA A 337 0.33 19.82 -3.52
CA ALA A 337 1.51 18.98 -3.45
C ALA A 337 1.17 17.47 -3.38
N VAL A 338 0.18 17.09 -2.57
CA VAL A 338 -0.26 15.69 -2.45
C VAL A 338 -0.90 15.21 -3.75
N MET A 339 -1.74 16.02 -4.37
CA MET A 339 -2.34 15.71 -5.67
C MET A 339 -1.29 15.43 -6.74
N HIS A 340 -0.24 16.28 -6.82
CA HIS A 340 0.86 16.10 -7.76
C HIS A 340 1.63 14.79 -7.47
N ASN A 341 2.03 14.55 -6.23
CA ASN A 341 2.83 13.37 -5.90
C ASN A 341 2.07 12.06 -6.14
N LEU A 342 0.78 12.00 -5.80
CA LEU A 342 -0.02 10.81 -6.05
C LEU A 342 -0.28 10.59 -7.54
N TYR A 343 -0.53 11.67 -8.29
CA TYR A 343 -0.58 11.60 -9.76
C TYR A 343 0.73 11.04 -10.34
N PHE A 344 1.88 11.53 -9.86
CA PHE A 344 3.19 11.03 -10.29
C PHE A 344 3.33 9.52 -10.07
N TYR A 345 2.91 9.00 -8.92
CA TYR A 345 2.99 7.56 -8.63
C TYR A 345 2.02 6.72 -9.49
N ASN A 346 0.80 7.21 -9.70
CA ASN A 346 -0.15 6.56 -10.60
C ASN A 346 0.39 6.55 -12.04
N LYS A 347 0.99 7.65 -12.47
CA LYS A 347 1.60 7.79 -13.80
C LYS A 347 2.88 6.97 -13.95
N LEU A 348 3.66 6.81 -12.89
CA LEU A 348 4.83 5.94 -12.87
C LEU A 348 4.42 4.49 -13.19
N THR A 349 3.44 3.96 -12.47
CA THR A 349 2.97 2.59 -12.73
C THR A 349 2.27 2.45 -14.09
N GLU A 350 1.59 3.48 -14.57
CA GLU A 350 1.05 3.51 -15.94
C GLU A 350 2.18 3.42 -16.99
N ARG A 351 3.24 4.24 -16.88
CA ARG A 351 4.39 4.18 -17.80
C ARG A 351 5.11 2.83 -17.74
N ILE A 352 5.20 2.22 -16.56
CA ILE A 352 5.74 0.87 -16.40
C ILE A 352 4.88 -0.15 -17.16
N ARG A 353 3.55 -0.08 -17.05
CA ARG A 353 2.64 -0.96 -17.81
C ARG A 353 2.80 -0.80 -19.31
N ASN A 354 2.86 0.45 -19.79
CA ASN A 354 3.07 0.74 -21.21
C ASN A 354 4.40 0.16 -21.69
N ALA A 355 5.48 0.35 -20.94
CA ALA A 355 6.79 -0.22 -21.28
C ALA A 355 6.77 -1.76 -21.30
N LEU A 356 6.03 -2.42 -20.40
CA LEU A 356 5.82 -3.87 -20.43
C LEU A 356 5.00 -4.30 -21.65
N ASP A 357 3.93 -3.57 -21.99
CA ASP A 357 3.09 -3.86 -23.15
C ASP A 357 3.91 -3.71 -24.47
N GLU A 358 4.82 -2.75 -24.53
CA GLU A 358 5.72 -2.50 -25.66
C GLU A 358 6.96 -3.44 -25.68
N GLY A 359 7.32 -4.07 -24.56
CA GLY A 359 8.55 -4.87 -24.43
C GLY A 359 9.81 -4.02 -24.28
N THR A 360 9.68 -2.84 -23.66
CA THR A 360 10.75 -1.85 -23.45
C THR A 360 11.03 -1.58 -21.97
N PHE A 361 10.51 -2.43 -21.07
CA PHE A 361 10.62 -2.20 -19.63
C PHE A 361 12.07 -2.17 -19.13
N GLN A 362 12.96 -3.00 -19.70
CA GLN A 362 14.37 -2.97 -19.31
C GLN A 362 15.03 -1.62 -19.65
N GLN A 363 14.64 -0.99 -20.78
CA GLN A 363 15.12 0.35 -21.14
C GLN A 363 14.59 1.40 -20.15
N PHE A 364 13.29 1.33 -19.85
CA PHE A 364 12.65 2.19 -18.84
C PHE A 364 13.34 2.09 -17.47
N ARG A 365 13.61 0.85 -17.02
CA ARG A 365 14.33 0.60 -15.77
C ARG A 365 15.71 1.24 -15.76
N ASN A 366 16.51 1.02 -16.82
CA ASN A 366 17.86 1.56 -16.95
C ASN A 366 17.86 3.11 -16.89
N GLU A 367 16.88 3.75 -17.51
CA GLU A 367 16.75 5.21 -17.53
C GLU A 367 16.30 5.78 -16.18
N TYR A 368 15.23 5.22 -15.59
CA TYR A 368 14.51 5.85 -14.49
C TYR A 368 14.88 5.33 -13.10
N SER A 369 15.36 4.10 -12.94
CA SER A 369 15.61 3.52 -11.62
C SER A 369 16.61 4.37 -10.81
N VAL A 370 17.74 4.75 -11.39
CA VAL A 370 18.74 5.61 -10.73
C VAL A 370 18.33 7.08 -10.72
N LYS A 371 17.71 7.55 -11.81
CA LYS A 371 17.34 8.96 -12.00
C LYS A 371 16.31 9.40 -10.94
N LEU A 372 15.27 8.61 -10.72
CA LEU A 372 14.20 8.93 -9.77
C LEU A 372 14.58 8.74 -8.30
N GLY A 373 15.73 8.14 -8.00
CA GLY A 373 16.30 8.08 -6.66
C GLY A 373 17.01 9.37 -6.21
N LYS A 374 17.31 10.29 -7.15
CA LYS A 374 18.12 11.49 -6.88
C LYS A 374 17.29 12.61 -6.24
N ARG A 375 18.00 13.47 -5.48
CA ARG A 375 17.52 14.81 -5.09
C ARG A 375 18.19 15.84 -5.99
N ILE A 376 17.42 16.80 -6.51
CA ILE A 376 17.87 17.84 -7.44
C ILE A 376 17.55 19.26 -6.93
#